data_3aa6413ec5a256ca747abdf4ea791d10
#
_entry.id   3aa6413ec5a256ca747abdf4ea791d10
#
_cell.length_a   1.000
_cell.length_b   1.000
_cell.length_c   1.000
_cell.angle_alpha   90.00
_cell.angle_beta   90.00
_cell.angle_gamma   90.00
#
_symmetry.space_group_name_H-M   'P 1'
#
loop_
_entity.id
_entity.type
_entity.pdbx_description
1 polymer ?
#
loop_
_entity_poly.entity_id
_entity_poly.type
_entity_poly.pdbx_seq_one_letter_code
_entity_poly.pdbx_strand_id
1 'polypeptide(L)'
;CLYKAIFEEKKWFWILGGITMGLAFNSKYTALLLQIGLIAFLIFSNKYRKLFLSPWFWASLTISVIVTFPVWYWNYQNDFASFAFQSSERTSSITEFKFSSKYFFGAIGHQMFLLLPVLFLICITFTYKYIKRALFKFKIPKAKTLFLLAFFIPTFVGFFSLTPIYWVKLNWMMPSYITGIILAGMFISKKLL
;
A
#
# COMPACT_ATOMS: atom_id res chain seq x y z
N CYS A 1 -9.90 -2.36 -10.72
CA CYS A 1 -9.31 -2.33 -12.09
C CYS A 1 -8.19 -3.35 -12.22
N LEU A 2 -7.07 -3.23 -11.50
CA LEU A 2 -5.88 -4.09 -11.64
C LEU A 2 -6.16 -5.60 -11.46
N TYR A 3 -7.09 -5.99 -10.57
CA TYR A 3 -7.48 -7.38 -10.42
C TYR A 3 -8.03 -7.96 -11.73
N LYS A 4 -8.94 -7.24 -12.40
CA LYS A 4 -9.52 -7.68 -13.68
C LYS A 4 -8.48 -7.66 -14.80
N ALA A 5 -7.58 -6.69 -14.80
CA ALA A 5 -6.49 -6.61 -15.76
C ALA A 5 -5.55 -7.84 -15.68
N ILE A 6 -5.20 -8.25 -14.46
CA ILE A 6 -4.20 -9.30 -14.21
C ILE A 6 -4.82 -10.72 -14.21
N PHE A 7 -5.95 -10.92 -13.53
CA PHE A 7 -6.50 -12.26 -13.31
C PHE A 7 -7.59 -12.65 -14.31
N GLU A 8 -8.28 -11.65 -14.90
CA GLU A 8 -9.28 -11.86 -15.96
C GLU A 8 -8.74 -11.50 -17.35
N GLU A 9 -7.46 -11.10 -17.43
CA GLU A 9 -6.73 -10.76 -18.67
C GLU A 9 -7.40 -9.67 -19.52
N LYS A 10 -8.22 -8.83 -18.89
CA LYS A 10 -8.95 -7.75 -19.55
C LYS A 10 -8.05 -6.52 -19.75
N LYS A 11 -7.46 -6.39 -20.92
CA LYS A 11 -6.45 -5.36 -21.26
C LYS A 11 -6.92 -3.94 -20.97
N TRP A 12 -8.17 -3.60 -21.28
CA TRP A 12 -8.74 -2.27 -21.01
C TRP A 12 -8.66 -1.84 -19.54
N PHE A 13 -8.71 -2.78 -18.61
CA PHE A 13 -8.60 -2.48 -17.18
C PHE A 13 -7.20 -2.02 -16.74
N TRP A 14 -6.16 -2.16 -17.57
CA TRP A 14 -4.87 -1.53 -17.35
C TRP A 14 -4.97 -0.01 -17.50
N ILE A 15 -5.67 0.47 -18.54
CA ILE A 15 -5.92 1.91 -18.76
C ILE A 15 -6.68 2.50 -17.57
N LEU A 16 -7.80 1.88 -17.20
CA LEU A 16 -8.58 2.30 -16.03
C LEU A 16 -7.76 2.23 -14.73
N GLY A 17 -6.88 1.24 -14.60
CA GLY A 17 -5.94 1.11 -13.49
C GLY A 17 -4.99 2.30 -13.40
N GLY A 18 -4.42 2.71 -14.53
CA GLY A 18 -3.56 3.89 -14.62
C GLY A 18 -4.28 5.17 -14.23
N ILE A 19 -5.47 5.41 -14.81
CA ILE A 19 -6.29 6.58 -14.48
C ILE A 19 -6.61 6.62 -12.97
N THR A 20 -7.10 5.53 -12.41
CA THR A 20 -7.48 5.48 -10.99
C THR A 20 -6.30 5.63 -10.04
N MET A 21 -5.11 5.11 -10.38
CA MET A 21 -3.89 5.32 -9.59
C MET A 21 -3.42 6.78 -9.65
N GLY A 22 -3.49 7.43 -10.82
CA GLY A 22 -3.14 8.84 -10.96
C GLY A 22 -4.10 9.76 -10.20
N LEU A 23 -5.41 9.54 -10.30
CA LEU A 23 -6.41 10.27 -9.53
C LEU A 23 -6.25 10.07 -8.01
N ALA A 24 -5.92 8.86 -7.58
CA ALA A 24 -5.63 8.58 -6.18
C ALA A 24 -4.41 9.36 -5.68
N PHE A 25 -3.36 9.48 -6.50
CA PHE A 25 -2.17 10.29 -6.18
C PHE A 25 -2.52 11.78 -6.08
N ASN A 26 -3.34 12.32 -6.97
CA ASN A 26 -3.81 13.71 -6.89
C ASN A 26 -4.61 13.98 -5.61
N SER A 27 -5.31 12.96 -5.11
CA SER A 27 -6.02 13.06 -3.82
C SER A 27 -5.07 12.95 -2.63
N LYS A 28 -4.04 12.11 -2.72
CA LYS A 28 -3.09 11.87 -1.62
C LYS A 28 -1.80 11.22 -2.11
N TYR A 29 -0.65 11.82 -1.81
CA TYR A 29 0.68 11.32 -2.22
C TYR A 29 0.99 9.89 -1.75
N THR A 30 0.40 9.45 -0.63
CA THR A 30 0.55 8.06 -0.15
C THR A 30 -0.02 7.02 -1.13
N ALA A 31 -0.84 7.43 -2.11
CA ALA A 31 -1.31 6.55 -3.17
C ALA A 31 -0.19 6.03 -4.08
N LEU A 32 1.02 6.62 -4.04
CA LEU A 32 2.22 6.04 -4.63
C LEU A 32 2.47 4.59 -4.16
N LEU A 33 2.06 4.27 -2.95
CA LEU A 33 2.15 2.90 -2.40
C LEU A 33 1.31 1.88 -3.17
N LEU A 34 0.29 2.32 -3.93
CA LEU A 34 -0.46 1.43 -4.83
C LEU A 34 0.42 0.97 -6.02
N GLN A 35 1.22 1.86 -6.57
CA GLN A 35 2.17 1.53 -7.65
C GLN A 35 3.27 0.62 -7.12
N ILE A 36 3.80 0.92 -5.93
CA ILE A 36 4.77 0.06 -5.24
C ILE A 36 4.17 -1.33 -4.98
N GLY A 37 2.91 -1.40 -4.55
CA GLY A 37 2.18 -2.66 -4.35
C GLY A 37 2.05 -3.48 -5.63
N LEU A 38 1.73 -2.83 -6.77
CA LEU A 38 1.66 -3.49 -8.06
C LEU A 38 3.03 -4.06 -8.48
N ILE A 39 4.09 -3.24 -8.37
CA ILE A 39 5.46 -3.66 -8.68
C ILE A 39 5.89 -4.82 -7.78
N ALA A 40 5.66 -4.71 -6.47
CA ALA A 40 5.96 -5.77 -5.52
C ALA A 40 5.24 -7.09 -5.86
N PHE A 41 3.94 -7.00 -6.20
CA PHE A 41 3.20 -8.19 -6.65
C PHE A 41 3.85 -8.87 -7.86
N LEU A 42 4.24 -8.10 -8.87
CA LEU A 42 4.86 -8.65 -10.09
C LEU A 42 6.24 -9.23 -9.81
N ILE A 43 7.06 -8.60 -8.96
CA ILE A 43 8.38 -9.11 -8.56
C ILE A 43 8.25 -10.47 -7.87
N PHE A 44 7.36 -10.59 -6.90
CA PHE A 44 7.22 -11.79 -6.10
C PHE A 44 6.34 -12.87 -6.74
N SER A 45 5.62 -12.58 -7.84
CA SER A 45 4.77 -13.55 -8.51
C SER A 45 5.47 -14.19 -9.71
N ASN A 46 5.93 -15.44 -9.58
CA ASN A 46 6.57 -16.16 -10.69
C ASN A 46 5.67 -16.26 -11.93
N LYS A 47 4.36 -16.45 -11.74
CA LYS A 47 3.38 -16.57 -12.83
C LYS A 47 3.19 -15.25 -13.58
N TYR A 48 3.11 -14.11 -12.84
CA TYR A 48 2.71 -12.82 -13.40
C TYR A 48 3.90 -11.87 -13.65
N ARG A 49 5.13 -12.27 -13.32
CA ARG A 49 6.34 -11.48 -13.58
C ARG A 49 6.50 -11.08 -15.05
N LYS A 50 6.05 -11.93 -15.97
CA LYS A 50 6.07 -11.65 -17.42
C LYS A 50 5.27 -10.38 -17.81
N LEU A 51 4.33 -9.92 -16.97
CA LEU A 51 3.58 -8.70 -17.22
C LEU A 51 4.45 -7.43 -17.19
N PHE A 52 5.66 -7.47 -16.63
CA PHE A 52 6.64 -6.39 -16.79
C PHE A 52 7.01 -6.15 -18.27
N LEU A 53 6.92 -7.17 -19.12
CA LEU A 53 7.19 -7.06 -20.56
C LEU A 53 5.93 -6.65 -21.33
N SER A 54 4.79 -6.55 -20.68
CA SER A 54 3.52 -6.19 -21.34
C SER A 54 3.47 -4.69 -21.60
N PRO A 55 3.15 -4.25 -22.82
CA PRO A 55 2.95 -2.83 -23.14
C PRO A 55 1.80 -2.23 -22.32
N TRP A 56 0.81 -3.02 -21.93
CA TRP A 56 -0.32 -2.56 -21.12
C TRP A 56 0.08 -2.16 -19.69
N PHE A 57 1.05 -2.85 -19.10
CA PHE A 57 1.62 -2.47 -17.80
C PHE A 57 2.28 -1.08 -17.90
N TRP A 58 3.11 -0.86 -18.91
CA TRP A 58 3.78 0.42 -19.12
C TRP A 58 2.79 1.53 -19.47
N ALA A 59 1.80 1.24 -20.33
CA ALA A 59 0.72 2.18 -20.62
C ALA A 59 -0.03 2.60 -19.36
N SER A 60 -0.32 1.66 -18.45
CA SER A 60 -0.94 1.98 -17.15
C SER A 60 -0.10 2.92 -16.31
N LEU A 61 1.21 2.68 -16.21
CA LEU A 61 2.11 3.56 -15.45
C LEU A 61 2.23 4.95 -16.10
N THR A 62 2.39 5.01 -17.43
CA THR A 62 2.46 6.28 -18.19
C THR A 62 1.19 7.10 -18.00
N ILE A 63 0.02 6.47 -18.15
CA ILE A 63 -1.27 7.14 -17.92
C ILE A 63 -1.37 7.64 -16.47
N SER A 64 -0.94 6.84 -15.50
CA SER A 64 -0.93 7.28 -14.11
C SER A 64 -0.09 8.55 -13.92
N VAL A 65 1.10 8.62 -14.53
CA VAL A 65 1.97 9.82 -14.49
C VAL A 65 1.29 11.01 -15.19
N ILE A 66 0.70 10.80 -16.37
CA ILE A 66 0.00 11.87 -17.09
C ILE A 66 -1.15 12.45 -16.26
N VAL A 67 -1.94 11.59 -15.63
CA VAL A 67 -3.07 12.01 -14.77
C VAL A 67 -2.59 12.78 -13.52
N THR A 68 -1.35 12.57 -13.07
CA THR A 68 -0.78 13.34 -11.95
C THR A 68 -0.28 14.73 -12.36
N PHE A 69 -0.33 15.09 -13.66
CA PHE A 69 0.15 16.37 -14.19
C PHE A 69 -0.33 17.60 -13.39
N PRO A 70 -1.59 17.72 -12.92
CA PRO A 70 -2.03 18.89 -12.16
C PRO A 70 -1.21 19.12 -10.89
N VAL A 71 -0.81 18.05 -10.19
CA VAL A 71 0.03 18.13 -8.97
C VAL A 71 1.44 18.61 -9.32
N TRP A 72 2.03 18.10 -10.40
CA TRP A 72 3.35 18.51 -10.88
C TRP A 72 3.36 19.96 -11.32
N TYR A 73 2.35 20.37 -12.10
CA TYR A 73 2.21 21.73 -12.61
C TYR A 73 2.04 22.73 -11.47
N TRP A 74 1.18 22.42 -10.50
CA TRP A 74 0.99 23.27 -9.31
C TRP A 74 2.29 23.40 -8.52
N ASN A 75 3.01 22.31 -8.27
CA ASN A 75 4.29 22.35 -7.55
C ASN A 75 5.33 23.18 -8.30
N TYR A 76 5.40 23.04 -9.63
CA TYR A 76 6.30 23.86 -10.44
C TYR A 76 6.00 25.36 -10.28
N GLN A 77 4.73 25.76 -10.25
CA GLN A 77 4.35 27.15 -10.08
C GLN A 77 4.55 27.68 -8.65
N ASN A 78 4.68 26.80 -7.65
CA ASN A 78 4.77 27.16 -6.23
C ASN A 78 6.10 26.66 -5.62
N ASP A 79 7.20 26.73 -6.36
CA ASP A 79 8.57 26.41 -5.90
C ASP A 79 8.66 25.04 -5.20
N PHE A 80 7.91 24.06 -5.68
CA PHE A 80 7.83 22.71 -5.11
C PHE A 80 7.42 22.67 -3.62
N ALA A 81 6.69 23.67 -3.17
CA ALA A 81 6.32 23.86 -1.76
C ALA A 81 5.70 22.60 -1.12
N SER A 82 4.79 21.88 -1.83
CA SER A 82 4.17 20.69 -1.23
C SER A 82 5.12 19.49 -1.16
N PHE A 83 6.06 19.36 -2.08
CA PHE A 83 7.09 18.32 -2.02
C PHE A 83 8.14 18.65 -0.96
N ALA A 84 8.54 19.92 -0.83
CA ALA A 84 9.42 20.38 0.23
C ALA A 84 8.81 20.10 1.61
N PHE A 85 7.52 20.41 1.80
CA PHE A 85 6.80 20.08 3.03
C PHE A 85 6.80 18.57 3.34
N GLN A 86 6.60 17.72 2.34
CA GLN A 86 6.57 16.27 2.55
C GLN A 86 7.97 15.70 2.83
N SER A 87 9.02 16.25 2.24
CA SER A 87 10.37 15.73 2.35
C SER A 87 11.18 16.35 3.50
N SER A 88 11.22 17.67 3.65
CA SER A 88 12.07 18.35 4.64
C SER A 88 11.38 18.53 5.99
N GLU A 89 10.19 19.11 6.01
CA GLU A 89 9.52 19.42 7.28
C GLU A 89 9.02 18.18 8.01
N ARG A 90 8.62 17.15 7.27
CA ARG A 90 8.20 15.88 7.91
C ARG A 90 9.36 14.98 8.28
N THR A 91 10.45 14.99 7.52
CA THR A 91 11.64 14.19 7.84
C THR A 91 12.50 14.81 8.92
N SER A 92 12.50 16.11 9.13
CA SER A 92 13.20 16.74 10.24
C SER A 92 12.78 16.18 11.61
N SER A 93 11.49 15.89 11.78
CA SER A 93 10.98 15.25 13.01
C SER A 93 11.35 13.76 13.13
N ILE A 94 11.79 13.10 12.06
CA ILE A 94 12.24 11.71 12.05
C ILE A 94 13.76 11.62 12.34
N THR A 95 14.53 12.64 11.97
CA THR A 95 16.00 12.65 12.16
C THR A 95 16.42 12.72 13.63
N GLU A 96 15.59 13.28 14.51
CA GLU A 96 15.86 13.32 15.95
C GLU A 96 15.64 11.99 16.70
N PHE A 97 15.37 10.91 16.04
CA PHE A 97 15.19 9.51 16.48
C PHE A 97 14.86 9.36 17.99
N LYS A 98 13.81 10.04 18.44
CA LYS A 98 13.30 9.89 19.82
C LYS A 98 12.19 8.86 19.84
N PHE A 99 12.44 7.74 20.51
CA PHE A 99 11.39 6.75 20.77
C PHE A 99 10.28 7.36 21.63
N SER A 100 9.05 7.29 21.15
CA SER A 100 7.86 7.76 21.88
C SER A 100 6.86 6.62 22.05
N SER A 101 6.77 6.10 23.25
CA SER A 101 5.76 5.12 23.63
C SER A 101 4.33 5.66 23.41
N LYS A 102 4.13 6.97 23.64
CA LYS A 102 2.86 7.66 23.39
C LYS A 102 2.40 7.52 21.93
N TYR A 103 3.32 7.71 20.99
CA TYR A 103 2.99 7.61 19.56
C TYR A 103 2.67 6.17 19.17
N PHE A 104 3.46 5.22 19.67
CA PHE A 104 3.26 3.81 19.39
C PHE A 104 1.92 3.28 19.94
N PHE A 105 1.65 3.47 21.24
CA PHE A 105 0.39 3.02 21.83
C PHE A 105 -0.82 3.82 21.32
N GLY A 106 -0.65 5.12 21.07
CA GLY A 106 -1.67 5.94 20.43
C GLY A 106 -2.05 5.43 19.03
N ALA A 107 -1.07 5.02 18.23
CA ALA A 107 -1.33 4.42 16.92
C ALA A 107 -2.09 3.10 17.04
N ILE A 108 -1.71 2.22 17.97
CA ILE A 108 -2.45 0.97 18.26
C ILE A 108 -3.90 1.28 18.60
N GLY A 109 -4.15 2.20 19.55
CA GLY A 109 -5.50 2.60 19.94
C GLY A 109 -6.31 3.15 18.78
N HIS A 110 -5.71 4.02 17.95
CA HIS A 110 -6.34 4.56 16.75
C HIS A 110 -6.72 3.47 15.73
N GLN A 111 -5.83 2.50 15.50
CA GLN A 111 -6.10 1.42 14.55
C GLN A 111 -7.14 0.43 15.10
N MET A 112 -7.13 0.17 16.39
CA MET A 112 -8.17 -0.64 17.05
C MET A 112 -9.54 0.04 16.99
N PHE A 113 -9.58 1.37 17.10
CA PHE A 113 -10.81 2.12 16.94
C PHE A 113 -11.36 2.05 15.51
N LEU A 114 -10.50 2.22 14.49
CA LEU A 114 -10.91 2.21 13.08
C LEU A 114 -11.32 0.83 12.55
N LEU A 115 -10.55 -0.21 12.89
CA LEU A 115 -10.75 -1.57 12.38
C LEU A 115 -11.59 -2.44 13.31
N LEU A 116 -11.97 -1.94 14.49
CA LEU A 116 -12.37 -2.73 15.63
C LEU A 116 -11.24 -3.66 16.13
N PRO A 117 -11.16 -3.93 17.44
CA PRO A 117 -10.04 -4.70 18.03
C PRO A 117 -9.83 -6.07 17.37
N VAL A 118 -10.93 -6.77 17.08
CA VAL A 118 -10.90 -8.12 16.50
C VAL A 118 -10.26 -8.11 15.10
N LEU A 119 -10.71 -7.22 14.22
CA LEU A 119 -10.16 -7.13 12.85
C LEU A 119 -8.70 -6.67 12.87
N PHE A 120 -8.35 -5.73 13.76
CA PHE A 120 -6.96 -5.29 13.91
C PHE A 120 -6.05 -6.46 14.32
N LEU A 121 -6.44 -7.25 15.33
CA LEU A 121 -5.68 -8.42 15.76
C LEU A 121 -5.56 -9.49 14.67
N ILE A 122 -6.62 -9.68 13.86
CA ILE A 122 -6.57 -10.58 12.71
C ILE A 122 -5.57 -10.05 11.68
N CYS A 123 -5.57 -8.74 11.39
CA CYS A 123 -4.61 -8.12 10.48
C CYS A 123 -3.15 -8.31 10.95
N ILE A 124 -2.86 -8.09 12.22
CA ILE A 124 -1.54 -8.37 12.81
C ILE A 124 -1.18 -9.84 12.68
N THR A 125 -2.11 -10.75 13.03
CA THR A 125 -1.86 -12.19 13.02
C THR A 125 -1.54 -12.71 11.62
N PHE A 126 -2.32 -12.35 10.60
CA PHE A 126 -2.02 -12.82 9.25
C PHE A 126 -0.76 -12.15 8.68
N THR A 127 -0.51 -10.87 8.99
CA THR A 127 0.71 -10.17 8.59
C THR A 127 1.94 -10.89 9.13
N TYR A 128 1.99 -11.13 10.43
CA TYR A 128 3.06 -11.90 11.07
C TYR A 128 3.24 -13.28 10.42
N LYS A 129 2.15 -14.02 10.21
CA LYS A 129 2.18 -15.36 9.62
C LYS A 129 2.75 -15.36 8.19
N TYR A 130 2.37 -14.39 7.35
CA TYR A 130 2.85 -14.33 5.98
C TYR A 130 4.29 -13.82 5.89
N ILE A 131 4.66 -12.81 6.68
CA ILE A 131 6.04 -12.33 6.75
C ILE A 131 6.96 -13.43 7.26
N LYS A 132 6.60 -14.12 8.35
CA LYS A 132 7.38 -15.25 8.87
C LYS A 132 7.56 -16.37 7.84
N ARG A 133 6.51 -16.70 7.08
CA ARG A 133 6.61 -17.70 6.01
C ARG A 133 7.49 -17.26 4.85
N ALA A 134 7.42 -15.98 4.47
CA ALA A 134 8.25 -15.44 3.41
C ALA A 134 9.74 -15.43 3.80
N LEU A 135 10.06 -14.96 5.01
CA LEU A 135 11.44 -14.81 5.48
C LEU A 135 12.09 -16.13 5.85
N PHE A 136 11.40 -17.00 6.59
CA PHE A 136 12.03 -18.23 7.13
C PHE A 136 11.77 -19.48 6.30
N LYS A 137 10.72 -19.51 5.49
CA LYS A 137 10.37 -20.71 4.70
C LYS A 137 10.44 -20.46 3.20
N PHE A 138 10.75 -19.25 2.76
CA PHE A 138 10.78 -18.84 1.35
C PHE A 138 9.51 -19.25 0.57
N LYS A 139 8.36 -19.34 1.29
CA LYS A 139 7.08 -19.76 0.70
C LYS A 139 6.24 -18.54 0.33
N ILE A 140 6.08 -18.36 -0.98
CA ILE A 140 5.21 -17.32 -1.55
C ILE A 140 3.76 -17.83 -1.54
N PRO A 141 2.77 -17.02 -1.10
CA PRO A 141 1.37 -17.40 -1.11
C PRO A 141 0.81 -17.49 -2.53
N LYS A 142 -0.39 -18.11 -2.68
CA LYS A 142 -1.10 -18.16 -3.97
C LYS A 142 -1.28 -16.74 -4.53
N ALA A 143 -1.24 -16.60 -5.86
CA ALA A 143 -1.19 -15.30 -6.55
C ALA A 143 -2.27 -14.30 -6.10
N LYS A 144 -3.52 -14.71 -5.92
CA LYS A 144 -4.61 -13.81 -5.44
C LYS A 144 -4.35 -13.30 -4.02
N THR A 145 -3.83 -14.16 -3.13
CA THR A 145 -3.45 -13.76 -1.77
C THR A 145 -2.22 -12.86 -1.79
N LEU A 146 -1.23 -13.16 -2.64
CA LEU A 146 -0.04 -12.33 -2.82
C LEU A 146 -0.43 -10.92 -3.33
N PHE A 147 -1.36 -10.84 -4.28
CA PHE A 147 -1.87 -9.57 -4.79
C PHE A 147 -2.43 -8.70 -3.65
N LEU A 148 -3.33 -9.25 -2.84
CA LEU A 148 -3.91 -8.51 -1.72
C LEU A 148 -2.83 -8.09 -0.68
N LEU A 149 -1.88 -8.99 -0.38
CA LEU A 149 -0.77 -8.68 0.54
C LEU A 149 0.15 -7.59 -0.01
N ALA A 150 0.41 -7.56 -1.30
CA ALA A 150 1.27 -6.57 -1.94
C ALA A 150 0.68 -5.14 -1.86
N PHE A 151 -0.65 -5.00 -1.82
CA PHE A 151 -1.31 -3.72 -1.58
C PHE A 151 -1.55 -3.41 -0.09
N PHE A 152 -1.51 -4.42 0.76
CA PHE A 152 -1.69 -4.27 2.20
C PHE A 152 -0.38 -3.97 2.94
N ILE A 153 0.63 -4.84 2.77
CA ILE A 153 1.86 -4.83 3.58
C ILE A 153 2.65 -3.52 3.47
N PRO A 154 2.95 -2.98 2.26
CA PRO A 154 3.76 -1.77 2.17
C PRO A 154 3.15 -0.60 2.92
N THR A 155 1.84 -0.42 2.85
CA THR A 155 1.14 0.67 3.52
C THR A 155 0.99 0.40 5.03
N PHE A 156 0.48 -0.77 5.39
CA PHE A 156 0.20 -1.09 6.78
C PHE A 156 1.47 -1.22 7.61
N VAL A 157 2.41 -2.07 7.16
CA VAL A 157 3.67 -2.30 7.90
C VAL A 157 4.58 -1.08 7.79
N GLY A 158 4.66 -0.44 6.62
CA GLY A 158 5.48 0.75 6.43
C GLY A 158 5.10 1.87 7.39
N PHE A 159 3.84 2.25 7.46
CA PHE A 159 3.41 3.27 8.41
C PHE A 159 3.43 2.80 9.87
N PHE A 160 3.11 1.53 10.12
CA PHE A 160 3.14 1.01 11.48
C PHE A 160 4.56 0.98 12.06
N SER A 161 5.58 0.70 11.26
CA SER A 161 6.98 0.73 11.67
C SER A 161 7.50 2.14 12.01
N LEU A 162 6.86 3.19 11.49
CA LEU A 162 7.20 4.57 11.81
C LEU A 162 6.59 5.05 13.13
N THR A 163 5.55 4.36 13.65
CA THR A 163 4.81 4.83 14.84
C THR A 163 5.65 5.00 16.11
N PRO A 164 6.76 4.27 16.33
CA PRO A 164 7.60 4.50 17.51
C PRO A 164 8.35 5.84 17.51
N ILE A 165 8.55 6.44 16.34
CA ILE A 165 9.38 7.64 16.17
C ILE A 165 8.60 8.83 15.60
N TYR A 166 7.44 8.57 14.99
CA TYR A 166 6.65 9.59 14.33
C TYR A 166 5.16 9.43 14.62
N TRP A 167 4.46 10.55 14.82
CA TRP A 167 3.00 10.57 14.96
C TRP A 167 2.32 10.29 13.63
N VAL A 168 2.08 9.02 13.34
CA VAL A 168 1.36 8.60 12.12
C VAL A 168 -0.11 8.96 12.24
N LYS A 169 -0.61 9.78 11.31
CA LYS A 169 -2.02 10.18 11.30
C LYS A 169 -2.92 8.97 11.02
N LEU A 170 -4.10 8.99 11.65
CA LEU A 170 -5.11 7.94 11.63
C LEU A 170 -5.41 7.40 10.22
N ASN A 171 -5.51 8.31 9.25
CA ASN A 171 -5.93 8.01 7.89
C ASN A 171 -4.81 7.55 6.93
N TRP A 172 -3.55 7.42 7.42
CA TRP A 172 -2.46 7.04 6.54
C TRP A 172 -2.47 5.56 6.17
N MET A 173 -2.92 4.72 7.08
CA MET A 173 -3.04 3.27 6.86
C MET A 173 -4.35 2.86 6.17
N MET A 174 -5.37 3.74 6.13
CA MET A 174 -6.72 3.41 5.61
C MET A 174 -6.72 2.79 4.21
N PRO A 175 -5.89 3.24 3.23
CA PRO A 175 -5.89 2.62 1.90
C PRO A 175 -5.59 1.11 1.93
N SER A 176 -4.83 0.62 2.91
CA SER A 176 -4.52 -0.81 3.06
C SER A 176 -5.71 -1.63 3.58
N TYR A 177 -6.67 -1.00 4.27
CA TYR A 177 -7.75 -1.73 4.91
C TYR A 177 -8.70 -2.40 3.93
N ILE A 178 -8.87 -1.86 2.72
CA ILE A 178 -9.69 -2.48 1.69
C ILE A 178 -9.20 -3.91 1.43
N THR A 179 -7.91 -4.06 1.17
CA THR A 179 -7.29 -5.38 0.93
C THR A 179 -7.11 -6.17 2.22
N GLY A 180 -6.87 -5.49 3.34
CA GLY A 180 -6.74 -6.08 4.67
C GLY A 180 -8.03 -6.78 5.15
N ILE A 181 -9.19 -6.15 4.96
CA ILE A 181 -10.50 -6.73 5.33
C ILE A 181 -10.81 -7.96 4.48
N ILE A 182 -10.52 -7.92 3.18
CA ILE A 182 -10.67 -9.08 2.29
C ILE A 182 -9.76 -10.23 2.76
N LEU A 183 -8.51 -9.93 3.09
CA LEU A 183 -7.56 -10.91 3.64
C LEU A 183 -8.03 -11.48 4.98
N ALA A 184 -8.58 -10.64 5.86
CA ALA A 184 -9.13 -11.07 7.14
C ALA A 184 -10.30 -12.03 6.94
N GLY A 185 -11.24 -11.72 6.05
CA GLY A 185 -12.34 -12.61 5.69
C GLY A 185 -11.85 -13.95 5.15
N MET A 186 -10.86 -13.95 4.24
CA MET A 186 -10.24 -15.16 3.72
C MET A 186 -9.50 -15.96 4.80
N PHE A 187 -8.92 -15.28 5.79
CA PHE A 187 -8.20 -15.90 6.89
C PHE A 187 -9.15 -16.57 7.88
N ILE A 188 -10.26 -15.93 8.20
CA ILE A 188 -11.32 -16.45 9.07
C ILE A 188 -11.98 -17.68 8.42
N SER A 189 -12.42 -17.55 7.16
CA SER A 189 -13.06 -18.64 6.43
C SER A 189 -12.23 -19.92 6.40
N LYS A 190 -10.90 -19.81 6.27
CA LYS A 190 -9.98 -20.96 6.30
C LYS A 190 -9.78 -21.58 7.68
N LYS A 191 -10.20 -20.93 8.74
CA LYS A 191 -10.13 -21.46 10.10
C LYS A 191 -11.45 -22.11 10.54
N LEU A 192 -12.53 -21.73 9.88
CA LEU A 192 -13.88 -22.26 10.17
C LEU A 192 -14.23 -23.49 9.31
N LEU A 193 -13.50 -23.74 8.24
CA LEU A 193 -13.54 -24.94 7.39
C LEU A 193 -12.35 -25.85 7.69
#